data_9f4c62147f5a6c52d36b30f97e62a3e4
#
_entry.id   9f4c62147f5a6c52d36b30f97e62a3e4
#
_cell.length_a   1.000
_cell.length_b   1.000
_cell.length_c   1.000
_cell.angle_alpha   90.00
_cell.angle_beta   90.00
_cell.angle_gamma   90.00
#
_symmetry.space_group_name_H-M   'P 1'
#
loop_
_entity.id
_entity.type
_entity.pdbx_description
1 polymer ?
#
loop_
_entity_poly.entity_id
_entity_poly.type
_entity_poly.pdbx_seq_one_letter_code
_entity_poly.pdbx_strand_id
1 'polypeptide(L)'
;MKAIVLSSGGVDSTTCLAMAVHELGKENVVTLSFEYGQRHCKELESAQKVADYYGVRHVVFNLTQIFSFSNCSLLSTSTEKPVHESYAEQISKNGEGKVSTYVPFRNGLMLSAGAALAQSLFPEEKCEIWIGAHADDAAGNAYADCSVGFNNAMDQAINIGTYGLVSLRAPLNRWNKAQVVAKGLELKVPYELTWSCYDGGEKACGECGTCIDRKAAFEANGVKDPIEYVK
;
A
#
# COMPACT_ATOMS: atom_id res chain seq x y z
N MET A 1 20.09 3.81 10.82
CA MET A 1 19.28 3.61 9.62
C MET A 1 17.90 4.20 9.88
N LYS A 2 17.39 5.07 9.00
CA LYS A 2 16.02 5.61 9.06
C LYS A 2 15.14 4.89 8.05
N ALA A 3 13.81 4.99 8.22
CA ALA A 3 12.87 4.47 7.25
C ALA A 3 11.70 5.43 7.00
N ILE A 4 11.25 5.49 5.74
CA ILE A 4 9.96 6.06 5.35
C ILE A 4 9.10 4.91 4.84
N VAL A 5 7.99 4.62 5.51
CA VAL A 5 7.07 3.57 5.11
C VAL A 5 5.89 4.20 4.35
N LEU A 6 5.67 3.80 3.10
CA LEU A 6 4.49 4.20 2.34
C LEU A 6 3.27 3.52 2.98
N SER A 7 2.36 4.32 3.54
CA SER A 7 1.23 3.85 4.33
C SER A 7 -0.09 4.22 3.69
N SER A 8 -0.84 3.22 3.22
CA SER A 8 -2.22 3.39 2.75
C SER A 8 -3.27 3.14 3.85
N GLY A 9 -2.84 2.66 5.03
CA GLY A 9 -3.77 2.21 6.07
C GLY A 9 -4.42 0.84 5.80
N GLY A 10 -4.01 0.15 4.72
CA GLY A 10 -4.45 -1.21 4.40
C GLY A 10 -3.59 -2.28 5.08
N VAL A 11 -3.98 -3.55 4.88
CA VAL A 11 -3.32 -4.72 5.48
C VAL A 11 -1.82 -4.75 5.19
N ASP A 12 -1.42 -4.58 3.93
CA ASP A 12 -0.05 -4.77 3.46
C ASP A 12 0.89 -3.68 3.97
N SER A 13 0.48 -2.42 3.80
CA SER A 13 1.26 -1.28 4.26
C SER A 13 1.40 -1.26 5.80
N THR A 14 0.37 -1.72 6.52
CA THR A 14 0.42 -1.81 7.99
C THR A 14 1.32 -2.95 8.44
N THR A 15 1.30 -4.10 7.75
CA THR A 15 2.25 -5.20 8.01
C THR A 15 3.69 -4.74 7.73
N CYS A 16 3.90 -4.03 6.62
CA CYS A 16 5.19 -3.45 6.25
C CYS A 16 5.69 -2.46 7.32
N LEU A 17 4.81 -1.59 7.85
CA LEU A 17 5.12 -0.67 8.95
C LEU A 17 5.51 -1.43 10.22
N ALA A 18 4.75 -2.46 10.59
CA ALA A 18 5.06 -3.28 11.75
C ALA A 18 6.46 -3.92 11.66
N MET A 19 6.83 -4.42 10.46
CA MET A 19 8.16 -4.96 10.21
C MET A 19 9.24 -3.88 10.37
N ALA A 20 9.03 -2.70 9.80
CA ALA A 20 9.99 -1.59 9.91
C ALA A 20 10.17 -1.13 11.36
N VAL A 21 9.08 -1.00 12.11
CA VAL A 21 9.14 -0.63 13.55
C VAL A 21 9.82 -1.73 14.38
N HIS A 22 9.55 -2.99 14.07
CA HIS A 22 10.19 -4.12 14.76
C HIS A 22 11.70 -4.17 14.51
N GLU A 23 12.15 -3.87 13.28
CA GLU A 23 13.56 -3.94 12.90
C GLU A 23 14.37 -2.71 13.33
N LEU A 24 13.79 -1.52 13.24
CA LEU A 24 14.52 -0.26 13.36
C LEU A 24 14.21 0.55 14.62
N GLY A 25 13.11 0.23 15.31
CA GLY A 25 12.58 1.06 16.39
C GLY A 25 11.73 2.22 15.86
N LYS A 26 10.64 2.54 16.56
CA LYS A 26 9.66 3.56 16.14
C LYS A 26 10.24 4.96 15.95
N GLU A 27 11.29 5.31 16.69
CA GLU A 27 12.01 6.60 16.63
C GLU A 27 12.77 6.80 15.32
N ASN A 28 12.97 5.74 14.55
CA ASN A 28 13.65 5.74 13.27
C ASN A 28 12.70 5.61 12.08
N VAL A 29 11.39 5.52 12.32
CA VAL A 29 10.38 5.28 11.28
C VAL A 29 9.45 6.48 11.15
N VAL A 30 9.19 6.88 9.90
CA VAL A 30 8.18 7.87 9.50
C VAL A 30 7.25 7.20 8.51
N THR A 31 5.94 7.41 8.65
CA THR A 31 4.96 6.96 7.64
C THR A 31 4.62 8.10 6.69
N LEU A 32 4.45 7.76 5.42
CA LEU A 32 4.05 8.68 4.36
C LEU A 32 2.81 8.17 3.66
N SER A 33 1.74 8.95 3.70
CA SER A 33 0.50 8.72 2.97
C SER A 33 0.29 9.75 1.87
N PHE A 34 -0.60 9.43 0.93
CA PHE A 34 -0.89 10.30 -0.19
C PHE A 34 -2.39 10.46 -0.38
N GLU A 35 -2.81 11.72 -0.46
CA GLU A 35 -4.09 12.11 -1.02
C GLU A 35 -3.91 12.27 -2.52
N TYR A 36 -4.57 11.43 -3.33
CA TYR A 36 -4.44 11.45 -4.79
C TYR A 36 -5.80 11.57 -5.51
N GLY A 37 -6.83 12.01 -4.78
CA GLY A 37 -8.18 12.15 -5.29
C GLY A 37 -9.01 10.87 -5.20
N GLN A 38 -8.64 9.94 -4.33
CA GLN A 38 -9.41 8.72 -4.05
C GLN A 38 -10.83 9.05 -3.58
N ARG A 39 -11.79 8.13 -3.87
CA ARG A 39 -13.22 8.33 -3.63
C ARG A 39 -13.61 8.60 -2.17
N HIS A 40 -12.80 8.17 -1.21
CA HIS A 40 -13.05 8.34 0.22
C HIS A 40 -11.76 8.48 1.02
N CYS A 41 -11.87 9.06 2.23
CA CYS A 41 -10.72 9.34 3.09
C CYS A 41 -10.40 8.21 4.09
N LYS A 42 -11.17 7.11 4.11
CA LYS A 42 -11.04 6.06 5.13
C LYS A 42 -9.66 5.41 5.19
N GLU A 43 -8.99 5.28 4.05
CA GLU A 43 -7.62 4.78 4.01
C GLU A 43 -6.66 5.73 4.74
N LEU A 44 -6.79 7.07 4.52
CA LEU A 44 -5.96 8.06 5.20
C LEU A 44 -6.26 8.12 6.70
N GLU A 45 -7.54 8.01 7.10
CA GLU A 45 -7.94 7.92 8.52
C GLU A 45 -7.35 6.68 9.18
N SER A 46 -7.37 5.53 8.48
CA SER A 46 -6.77 4.28 8.97
C SER A 46 -5.24 4.40 9.06
N ALA A 47 -4.59 5.01 8.07
CA ALA A 47 -3.15 5.24 8.10
C ALA A 47 -2.74 6.10 9.29
N GLN A 48 -3.51 7.16 9.62
CA GLN A 48 -3.27 7.98 10.80
C GLN A 48 -3.44 7.17 12.11
N LYS A 49 -4.56 6.41 12.24
CA LYS A 49 -4.80 5.57 13.44
C LYS A 49 -3.69 4.54 13.66
N VAL A 50 -3.21 3.94 12.56
CA VAL A 50 -2.11 2.97 12.61
C VAL A 50 -0.79 3.66 13.01
N ALA A 51 -0.50 4.85 12.46
CA ALA A 51 0.68 5.61 12.84
C ALA A 51 0.65 6.01 14.33
N ASP A 52 -0.51 6.44 14.84
CA ASP A 52 -0.72 6.76 16.25
C ASP A 52 -0.53 5.53 17.15
N TYR A 53 -1.05 4.37 16.73
CA TYR A 53 -0.87 3.11 17.47
C TYR A 53 0.62 2.74 17.64
N TYR A 54 1.42 2.87 16.57
CA TYR A 54 2.85 2.60 16.64
C TYR A 54 3.65 3.76 17.25
N GLY A 55 3.04 4.93 17.44
CA GLY A 55 3.70 6.13 17.95
C GLY A 55 4.79 6.65 17.00
N VAL A 56 4.54 6.57 15.69
CA VAL A 56 5.44 7.05 14.63
C VAL A 56 4.92 8.36 14.02
N ARG A 57 5.84 9.21 13.54
CA ARG A 57 5.45 10.42 12.81
C ARG A 57 4.75 10.05 11.50
N HIS A 58 3.62 10.71 11.23
CA HIS A 58 2.85 10.57 9.99
C HIS A 58 2.91 11.83 9.15
N VAL A 59 3.13 11.68 7.84
CA VAL A 59 3.16 12.77 6.85
C VAL A 59 2.17 12.42 5.74
N VAL A 60 1.44 13.43 5.24
CA VAL A 60 0.52 13.28 4.11
C VAL A 60 0.89 14.26 3.01
N PHE A 61 1.07 13.77 1.78
CA PHE A 61 1.26 14.59 0.59
C PHE A 61 0.02 14.58 -0.29
N ASN A 62 -0.29 15.74 -0.88
CA ASN A 62 -1.39 15.87 -1.82
C ASN A 62 -0.89 15.80 -3.27
N LEU A 63 -1.35 14.78 -4.00
CA LEU A 63 -1.04 14.52 -5.41
C LEU A 63 -2.29 14.62 -6.30
N THR A 64 -3.40 15.15 -5.80
CA THR A 64 -4.71 15.18 -6.48
C THR A 64 -4.63 15.79 -7.87
N GLN A 65 -3.88 16.88 -8.04
CA GLN A 65 -3.76 17.54 -9.34
C GLN A 65 -3.14 16.64 -10.42
N ILE A 66 -2.17 15.79 -10.06
CA ILE A 66 -1.49 14.93 -11.02
C ILE A 66 -2.46 13.88 -11.57
N PHE A 67 -3.29 13.30 -10.71
CA PHE A 67 -4.19 12.23 -11.09
C PHE A 67 -5.57 12.71 -11.57
N SER A 68 -5.85 14.02 -11.55
CA SER A 68 -7.12 14.61 -12.03
C SER A 68 -7.39 14.35 -13.51
N PHE A 69 -6.36 14.02 -14.30
CA PHE A 69 -6.46 13.67 -15.73
C PHE A 69 -6.72 12.18 -15.98
N SER A 70 -6.74 11.35 -14.94
CA SER A 70 -6.95 9.91 -15.06
C SER A 70 -8.42 9.55 -14.87
N ASN A 71 -8.93 8.58 -15.66
CA ASN A 71 -10.26 7.98 -15.48
C ASN A 71 -10.22 6.65 -14.70
N CYS A 72 -9.23 6.46 -13.82
CA CYS A 72 -9.15 5.26 -12.97
C CYS A 72 -10.38 5.19 -12.04
N SER A 73 -10.96 4.00 -11.91
CA SER A 73 -12.18 3.78 -11.11
C SER A 73 -12.05 4.12 -9.62
N LEU A 74 -10.84 4.20 -9.08
CA LEU A 74 -10.57 4.59 -7.69
C LEU A 74 -10.65 6.10 -7.45
N LEU A 75 -10.63 6.93 -8.49
CA LEU A 75 -10.63 8.38 -8.36
C LEU A 75 -12.05 8.94 -8.25
N SER A 76 -12.22 9.96 -7.43
CA SER A 76 -13.51 10.65 -7.23
C SER A 76 -14.02 11.35 -8.50
N THR A 77 -13.10 11.76 -9.38
CA THR A 77 -13.39 12.39 -10.67
C THR A 77 -13.78 11.42 -11.77
N SER A 78 -13.55 10.11 -11.57
CA SER A 78 -13.83 9.09 -12.58
C SER A 78 -15.31 8.78 -12.71
N THR A 79 -15.76 8.56 -13.94
CA THR A 79 -17.09 8.03 -14.27
C THR A 79 -17.17 6.50 -14.08
N GLU A 80 -16.02 5.83 -14.09
CA GLU A 80 -15.90 4.40 -13.83
C GLU A 80 -16.09 4.09 -12.34
N LYS A 81 -16.62 2.91 -12.02
CA LYS A 81 -16.71 2.41 -10.63
C LYS A 81 -15.84 1.17 -10.46
N PRO A 82 -15.30 0.94 -9.24
CA PRO A 82 -14.61 -0.32 -8.96
C PRO A 82 -15.52 -1.51 -9.20
N VAL A 83 -15.01 -2.57 -9.82
CA VAL A 83 -15.76 -3.81 -10.09
C VAL A 83 -15.76 -4.67 -8.82
N HIS A 84 -16.90 -5.34 -8.60
CA HIS A 84 -17.07 -6.30 -7.50
C HIS A 84 -16.70 -7.73 -7.98
N GLU A 85 -15.42 -7.90 -8.33
CA GLU A 85 -14.82 -9.16 -8.80
C GLU A 85 -13.39 -9.26 -8.26
N SER A 86 -12.92 -10.48 -8.02
CA SER A 86 -11.51 -10.70 -7.68
C SER A 86 -10.59 -10.31 -8.84
N TYR A 87 -9.34 -10.02 -8.56
CA TYR A 87 -8.36 -9.73 -9.62
C TYR A 87 -8.17 -10.92 -10.56
N ALA A 88 -8.21 -12.15 -10.04
CA ALA A 88 -8.12 -13.37 -10.85
C ALA A 88 -9.29 -13.49 -11.86
N GLU A 89 -10.51 -13.15 -11.44
CA GLU A 89 -11.68 -13.12 -12.34
C GLU A 89 -11.55 -12.03 -13.41
N GLN A 90 -11.11 -10.83 -13.03
CA GLN A 90 -10.88 -9.74 -13.98
C GLN A 90 -9.84 -10.11 -15.04
N ILE A 91 -8.73 -10.73 -14.65
CA ILE A 91 -7.69 -11.20 -15.56
C ILE A 91 -8.21 -12.33 -16.46
N SER A 92 -8.98 -13.28 -15.89
CA SER A 92 -9.58 -14.38 -16.66
C SER A 92 -10.54 -13.89 -17.74
N LYS A 93 -11.30 -12.82 -17.47
CA LYS A 93 -12.28 -12.25 -18.42
C LYS A 93 -11.64 -11.35 -19.47
N ASN A 94 -10.68 -10.54 -19.07
CA ASN A 94 -10.14 -9.45 -19.89
C ASN A 94 -8.75 -9.77 -20.47
N GLY A 95 -8.14 -10.88 -20.09
CA GLY A 95 -6.75 -11.22 -20.39
C GLY A 95 -5.77 -10.53 -19.44
N GLU A 96 -4.47 -10.82 -19.60
CA GLU A 96 -3.41 -10.16 -18.83
C GLU A 96 -3.35 -8.66 -19.16
N GLY A 97 -3.12 -7.84 -18.14
CA GLY A 97 -2.97 -6.40 -18.28
C GLY A 97 -3.56 -5.62 -17.12
N LYS A 98 -3.50 -4.29 -17.23
CA LYS A 98 -3.97 -3.38 -16.19
C LYS A 98 -5.46 -3.54 -15.90
N VAL A 99 -5.79 -3.56 -14.62
CA VAL A 99 -7.19 -3.55 -14.12
C VAL A 99 -7.74 -2.13 -14.04
N SER A 100 -9.08 -1.98 -13.93
CA SER A 100 -9.75 -0.66 -13.88
C SER A 100 -9.34 0.20 -12.67
N THR A 101 -8.82 -0.42 -11.64
CA THR A 101 -8.32 0.21 -10.41
C THR A 101 -6.85 0.64 -10.50
N TYR A 102 -6.18 0.41 -11.64
CA TYR A 102 -4.80 0.86 -11.84
C TYR A 102 -4.72 2.39 -11.98
N VAL A 103 -4.14 3.04 -11.00
CA VAL A 103 -3.79 4.47 -11.07
C VAL A 103 -2.44 4.61 -11.79
N PRO A 104 -2.35 5.34 -12.90
CA PRO A 104 -1.15 5.36 -13.75
C PRO A 104 0.12 5.72 -13.01
N PHE A 105 1.10 4.80 -12.97
CA PHE A 105 2.44 4.99 -12.39
C PHE A 105 2.45 5.53 -10.94
N ARG A 106 1.39 5.22 -10.17
CA ARG A 106 1.19 5.76 -8.82
C ARG A 106 2.35 5.41 -7.89
N ASN A 107 2.76 4.15 -7.85
CA ASN A 107 3.84 3.70 -6.97
C ASN A 107 5.18 4.36 -7.33
N GLY A 108 5.48 4.55 -8.62
CA GLY A 108 6.68 5.26 -9.05
C GLY A 108 6.75 6.69 -8.55
N LEU A 109 5.63 7.41 -8.65
CA LEU A 109 5.54 8.78 -8.13
C LEU A 109 5.66 8.82 -6.61
N MET A 110 4.95 7.92 -5.90
CA MET A 110 5.00 7.85 -4.44
C MET A 110 6.40 7.51 -3.92
N LEU A 111 7.11 6.59 -4.57
CA LEU A 111 8.50 6.24 -4.25
C LEU A 111 9.44 7.41 -4.49
N SER A 112 9.28 8.14 -5.59
CA SER A 112 10.08 9.33 -5.90
C SER A 112 9.86 10.45 -4.88
N ALA A 113 8.61 10.71 -4.50
CA ALA A 113 8.27 11.66 -3.45
C ALA A 113 8.83 11.23 -2.08
N GLY A 114 8.77 9.93 -1.77
CA GLY A 114 9.38 9.35 -0.57
C GLY A 114 10.90 9.55 -0.53
N ALA A 115 11.59 9.39 -1.66
CA ALA A 115 13.03 9.63 -1.76
C ALA A 115 13.40 11.10 -1.49
N ALA A 116 12.64 12.03 -2.07
CA ALA A 116 12.82 13.45 -1.81
C ALA A 116 12.55 13.82 -0.34
N LEU A 117 11.50 13.24 0.26
CA LEU A 117 11.22 13.44 1.69
C LEU A 117 12.32 12.85 2.57
N ALA A 118 12.84 11.67 2.23
CA ALA A 118 13.94 11.02 2.97
C ALA A 118 15.17 11.92 3.06
N GLN A 119 15.62 12.46 1.93
CA GLN A 119 16.75 13.40 1.91
C GLN A 119 16.47 14.72 2.63
N SER A 120 15.20 15.18 2.63
CA SER A 120 14.80 16.40 3.31
C SER A 120 14.77 16.24 4.83
N LEU A 121 14.33 15.08 5.33
CA LEU A 121 14.27 14.78 6.76
C LEU A 121 15.60 14.29 7.33
N PHE A 122 16.37 13.57 6.53
CA PHE A 122 17.58 12.84 6.93
C PHE A 122 18.73 13.10 5.94
N PRO A 123 19.19 14.34 5.78
CA PRO A 123 20.07 14.76 4.67
C PRO A 123 21.41 14.04 4.64
N GLU A 124 21.89 13.54 5.77
CA GLU A 124 23.20 12.88 5.90
C GLU A 124 23.09 11.43 6.40
N GLU A 125 21.86 10.95 6.64
CA GLU A 125 21.63 9.60 7.15
C GLU A 125 21.16 8.66 6.03
N LYS A 126 21.53 7.40 6.14
CA LYS A 126 20.95 6.36 5.28
C LYS A 126 19.49 6.13 5.66
N CYS A 127 18.63 6.10 4.65
CA CYS A 127 17.20 5.88 4.79
C CYS A 127 16.70 4.82 3.82
N GLU A 128 15.82 3.95 4.26
CA GLU A 128 15.09 3.02 3.41
C GLU A 128 13.66 3.52 3.17
N ILE A 129 13.18 3.43 1.93
CA ILE A 129 11.75 3.60 1.62
C ILE A 129 11.13 2.21 1.59
N TRP A 130 10.15 1.98 2.42
CA TRP A 130 9.46 0.70 2.51
C TRP A 130 8.13 0.75 1.79
N ILE A 131 7.88 -0.23 0.91
CA ILE A 131 6.62 -0.39 0.19
C ILE A 131 6.03 -1.79 0.44
N GLY A 132 4.72 -1.83 0.70
CA GLY A 132 3.97 -3.06 0.95
C GLY A 132 3.44 -3.75 -0.31
N ALA A 133 4.08 -3.58 -1.48
CA ALA A 133 3.72 -4.32 -2.69
C ALA A 133 3.99 -5.82 -2.51
N HIS A 134 3.04 -6.67 -2.91
CA HIS A 134 3.13 -8.12 -2.78
C HIS A 134 2.91 -8.84 -4.12
N ALA A 135 3.18 -10.16 -4.17
CA ALA A 135 3.19 -10.92 -5.41
C ALA A 135 1.83 -10.94 -6.14
N ASP A 136 0.72 -10.98 -5.39
CA ASP A 136 -0.61 -11.06 -5.99
C ASP A 136 -1.00 -9.75 -6.71
N ASP A 137 -0.50 -8.59 -6.27
CA ASP A 137 -0.70 -7.31 -6.96
C ASP A 137 -0.07 -7.30 -8.37
N ALA A 138 1.07 -7.97 -8.52
CA ALA A 138 1.77 -8.06 -9.80
C ALA A 138 1.27 -9.21 -10.68
N ALA A 139 0.42 -10.11 -10.15
CA ALA A 139 -0.09 -11.26 -10.87
C ALA A 139 -0.87 -10.85 -12.12
N GLY A 140 -0.66 -11.56 -13.23
CA GLY A 140 -1.29 -11.23 -14.51
C GLY A 140 -1.00 -9.81 -15.02
N ASN A 141 0.06 -9.17 -14.53
CA ASN A 141 0.44 -7.78 -14.86
C ASN A 141 -0.66 -6.75 -14.52
N ALA A 142 -1.47 -7.02 -13.51
CA ALA A 142 -2.57 -6.14 -13.08
C ALA A 142 -2.06 -4.76 -12.62
N TYR A 143 -1.01 -4.77 -11.81
CA TYR A 143 -0.30 -3.56 -11.34
C TYR A 143 1.19 -3.68 -11.64
N ALA A 144 1.59 -3.24 -12.83
CA ALA A 144 2.98 -3.35 -13.30
C ALA A 144 4.00 -2.70 -12.35
N ASP A 145 3.58 -1.62 -11.67
CA ASP A 145 4.37 -0.87 -10.68
C ASP A 145 4.38 -1.49 -9.27
N CYS A 146 3.90 -2.73 -9.13
CA CYS A 146 4.09 -3.60 -7.96
C CYS A 146 5.11 -4.72 -8.21
N SER A 147 5.55 -4.92 -9.45
CA SER A 147 6.42 -6.03 -9.84
C SER A 147 7.82 -5.95 -9.19
N VAL A 148 8.44 -7.12 -9.00
CA VAL A 148 9.83 -7.22 -8.51
C VAL A 148 10.79 -6.46 -9.43
N GLY A 149 10.60 -6.57 -10.76
CA GLY A 149 11.42 -5.86 -11.75
C GLY A 149 11.31 -4.35 -11.62
N PHE A 150 10.08 -3.84 -11.44
CA PHE A 150 9.84 -2.42 -11.22
C PHE A 150 10.50 -1.92 -9.93
N ASN A 151 10.28 -2.62 -8.81
CA ASN A 151 10.87 -2.25 -7.53
C ASN A 151 12.40 -2.23 -7.57
N ASN A 152 13.04 -3.20 -8.24
CA ASN A 152 14.48 -3.22 -8.42
C ASN A 152 15.00 -2.04 -9.27
N ALA A 153 14.29 -1.67 -10.32
CA ALA A 153 14.65 -0.53 -11.16
C ALA A 153 14.49 0.79 -10.40
N MET A 154 13.42 0.94 -9.62
CA MET A 154 13.21 2.10 -8.76
C MET A 154 14.26 2.21 -7.67
N ASP A 155 14.65 1.09 -7.05
CA ASP A 155 15.74 1.07 -6.05
C ASP A 155 17.05 1.62 -6.65
N GLN A 156 17.43 1.15 -7.84
CA GLN A 156 18.61 1.63 -8.53
C GLN A 156 18.52 3.13 -8.84
N ALA A 157 17.39 3.58 -9.40
CA ALA A 157 17.19 4.99 -9.75
C ALA A 157 17.26 5.90 -8.52
N ILE A 158 16.57 5.51 -7.43
CA ILE A 158 16.55 6.22 -6.16
C ILE A 158 17.98 6.28 -5.57
N ASN A 159 18.66 5.14 -5.50
CA ASN A 159 19.99 5.06 -4.91
C ASN A 159 20.99 5.95 -5.66
N ILE A 160 21.02 5.90 -6.99
CA ILE A 160 21.87 6.76 -7.81
C ILE A 160 21.49 8.24 -7.62
N GLY A 161 20.20 8.58 -7.69
CA GLY A 161 19.71 9.96 -7.63
C GLY A 161 19.87 10.61 -6.24
N THR A 162 20.12 9.81 -5.21
CA THR A 162 20.27 10.25 -3.80
C THR A 162 21.69 10.06 -3.27
N TYR A 163 22.67 9.95 -4.14
CA TYR A 163 24.09 9.77 -3.77
C TYR A 163 24.35 8.52 -2.90
N GLY A 164 23.55 7.47 -3.05
CA GLY A 164 23.65 6.24 -2.26
C GLY A 164 23.07 6.34 -0.84
N LEU A 165 22.38 7.43 -0.51
CA LEU A 165 21.80 7.63 0.83
C LEU A 165 20.43 6.97 1.00
N VAL A 166 19.66 6.85 -0.07
CA VAL A 166 18.31 6.25 -0.02
C VAL A 166 18.26 4.98 -0.85
N SER A 167 17.63 3.95 -0.30
CA SER A 167 17.35 2.68 -0.99
C SER A 167 15.87 2.31 -0.84
N LEU A 168 15.39 1.43 -1.70
CA LEU A 168 14.04 0.88 -1.65
C LEU A 168 14.05 -0.49 -0.98
N ARG A 169 13.08 -0.73 -0.12
CA ARG A 169 12.81 -2.03 0.49
C ARG A 169 11.36 -2.46 0.24
N ALA A 170 11.18 -3.57 -0.46
CA ALA A 170 9.87 -4.19 -0.74
C ALA A 170 9.82 -5.59 -0.12
N PRO A 171 9.65 -5.71 1.22
CA PRO A 171 9.84 -6.98 1.93
C PRO A 171 8.79 -8.03 1.56
N LEU A 172 7.62 -7.60 1.05
CA LEU A 172 6.48 -8.46 0.75
C LEU A 172 6.42 -8.88 -0.73
N ASN A 173 7.31 -8.39 -1.60
CA ASN A 173 7.18 -8.48 -3.05
C ASN A 173 7.19 -9.90 -3.64
N ARG A 174 7.51 -10.92 -2.84
CA ARG A 174 7.47 -12.35 -3.20
C ARG A 174 6.44 -13.15 -2.40
N TRP A 175 5.67 -12.50 -1.53
CA TRP A 175 4.67 -13.11 -0.69
C TRP A 175 3.29 -12.96 -1.30
N ASN A 176 2.43 -13.97 -1.11
CA ASN A 176 1.00 -13.84 -1.35
C ASN A 176 0.32 -13.17 -0.15
N LYS A 177 -0.92 -12.76 -0.32
CA LYS A 177 -1.70 -12.05 0.70
C LYS A 177 -1.82 -12.83 2.01
N ALA A 178 -1.96 -14.17 1.94
CA ALA A 178 -2.04 -15.01 3.13
C ALA A 178 -0.72 -14.98 3.94
N GLN A 179 0.44 -14.99 3.27
CA GLN A 179 1.73 -14.86 3.93
C GLN A 179 1.93 -13.49 4.57
N VAL A 180 1.43 -12.43 3.94
CA VAL A 180 1.43 -11.07 4.51
C VAL A 180 0.63 -11.04 5.81
N VAL A 181 -0.58 -11.59 5.80
CA VAL A 181 -1.44 -11.68 7.01
C VAL A 181 -0.78 -12.56 8.09
N ALA A 182 -0.20 -13.72 7.72
CA ALA A 182 0.52 -14.58 8.66
C ALA A 182 1.62 -13.81 9.41
N LYS A 183 2.43 -13.03 8.66
CA LYS A 183 3.49 -12.21 9.27
C LYS A 183 2.93 -11.11 10.17
N GLY A 184 1.84 -10.48 9.77
CA GLY A 184 1.19 -9.47 10.60
C GLY A 184 0.59 -10.03 11.87
N LEU A 185 0.02 -11.24 11.84
CA LEU A 185 -0.46 -11.94 13.04
C LEU A 185 0.69 -12.26 14.00
N GLU A 186 1.84 -12.72 13.47
CA GLU A 186 3.06 -12.92 14.26
C GLU A 186 3.50 -11.63 14.96
N LEU A 187 3.47 -10.50 14.25
CA LEU A 187 3.85 -9.17 14.76
C LEU A 187 2.74 -8.48 15.55
N LYS A 188 1.56 -9.10 15.70
CA LYS A 188 0.38 -8.55 16.39
C LYS A 188 -0.07 -7.21 15.79
N VAL A 189 -0.10 -7.14 14.45
CA VAL A 189 -0.58 -5.97 13.73
C VAL A 189 -2.05 -5.68 14.12
N PRO A 190 -2.41 -4.42 14.44
CA PRO A 190 -3.77 -4.03 14.80
C PRO A 190 -4.66 -3.93 13.54
N TYR A 191 -4.99 -5.08 12.95
CA TYR A 191 -5.75 -5.14 11.70
C TYR A 191 -7.18 -4.57 11.80
N GLU A 192 -7.74 -4.45 13.00
CA GLU A 192 -8.99 -3.76 13.27
C GLU A 192 -8.95 -2.25 12.96
N LEU A 193 -7.76 -1.65 12.92
CA LEU A 193 -7.56 -0.24 12.55
C LEU A 193 -7.39 -0.03 11.05
N THR A 194 -7.28 -1.12 10.25
CA THR A 194 -6.96 -1.05 8.83
C THR A 194 -8.20 -1.00 7.94
N TRP A 195 -8.07 -0.37 6.78
CA TRP A 195 -9.13 -0.26 5.79
C TRP A 195 -8.63 -0.65 4.40
N SER A 196 -9.39 -1.46 3.67
CA SER A 196 -9.04 -1.88 2.29
C SER A 196 -10.20 -1.74 1.31
N CYS A 197 -11.45 -1.57 1.78
CA CYS A 197 -12.62 -1.54 0.93
C CYS A 197 -12.67 -0.31 0.03
N TYR A 198 -12.95 -0.50 -1.26
CA TYR A 198 -13.04 0.59 -2.25
C TYR A 198 -14.34 1.40 -2.16
N ASP A 199 -15.41 0.88 -1.56
CA ASP A 199 -16.71 1.53 -1.52
C ASP A 199 -16.84 2.62 -0.46
N GLY A 200 -15.97 2.64 0.56
CA GLY A 200 -15.92 3.70 1.57
C GLY A 200 -17.14 3.80 2.50
N GLY A 201 -17.99 2.77 2.62
CA GLY A 201 -19.12 2.72 3.52
C GLY A 201 -18.74 2.71 5.01
N GLU A 202 -19.70 2.68 5.94
CA GLU A 202 -19.40 2.55 7.38
C GLU A 202 -18.74 1.21 7.69
N LYS A 203 -19.23 0.13 7.06
CA LYS A 203 -18.64 -1.20 7.07
C LYS A 203 -18.06 -1.52 5.71
N ALA A 204 -17.08 -2.40 5.65
CA ALA A 204 -16.53 -2.89 4.39
C ALA A 204 -17.60 -3.64 3.58
N CYS A 205 -17.65 -3.47 2.25
CA CYS A 205 -18.71 -4.07 1.43
C CYS A 205 -18.69 -5.60 1.43
N GLY A 206 -17.52 -6.22 1.53
CA GLY A 206 -17.34 -7.66 1.50
C GLY A 206 -17.26 -8.28 0.10
N GLU A 207 -17.46 -7.49 -0.97
CA GLU A 207 -17.64 -7.97 -2.35
C GLU A 207 -16.62 -7.38 -3.35
N CYS A 208 -16.01 -6.22 -3.08
CA CYS A 208 -14.97 -5.70 -3.97
C CYS A 208 -13.71 -6.56 -3.92
N GLY A 209 -12.85 -6.48 -4.94
CA GLY A 209 -11.68 -7.33 -5.07
C GLY A 209 -10.81 -7.36 -3.80
N THR A 210 -10.50 -6.20 -3.23
CA THR A 210 -9.70 -6.14 -1.99
C THR A 210 -10.40 -6.74 -0.77
N CYS A 211 -11.74 -6.68 -0.67
CA CYS A 211 -12.48 -7.34 0.42
C CYS A 211 -12.43 -8.86 0.28
N ILE A 212 -12.59 -9.37 -0.95
CA ILE A 212 -12.52 -10.80 -1.25
C ILE A 212 -11.13 -11.34 -0.88
N ASP A 213 -10.08 -10.71 -1.39
CA ASP A 213 -8.70 -11.14 -1.14
C ASP A 213 -8.32 -11.04 0.34
N ARG A 214 -8.78 -9.97 1.01
CA ARG A 214 -8.55 -9.78 2.45
C ARG A 214 -9.22 -10.90 3.26
N LYS A 215 -10.50 -11.17 3.05
CA LYS A 215 -11.23 -12.26 3.74
C LYS A 215 -10.56 -13.62 3.53
N ALA A 216 -10.22 -13.93 2.27
CA ALA A 216 -9.54 -15.18 1.93
C ALA A 216 -8.17 -15.32 2.62
N ALA A 217 -7.41 -14.23 2.75
CA ALA A 217 -6.11 -14.25 3.41
C ALA A 217 -6.22 -14.51 4.93
N PHE A 218 -7.21 -13.93 5.62
CA PHE A 218 -7.47 -14.22 7.03
C PHE A 218 -7.96 -15.67 7.23
N GLU A 219 -8.90 -16.13 6.38
CA GLU A 219 -9.41 -17.50 6.41
C GLU A 219 -8.29 -18.54 6.19
N ALA A 220 -7.39 -18.30 5.23
CA ALA A 220 -6.22 -19.16 4.98
C ALA A 220 -5.29 -19.30 6.20
N ASN A 221 -5.33 -18.34 7.12
CA ASN A 221 -4.59 -18.37 8.40
C ASN A 221 -5.45 -18.92 9.58
N GLY A 222 -6.67 -19.41 9.30
CA GLY A 222 -7.54 -19.98 10.33
C GLY A 222 -8.10 -18.95 11.33
N VAL A 223 -8.09 -17.68 10.99
CA VAL A 223 -8.58 -16.59 11.85
C VAL A 223 -9.66 -15.77 11.13
N LYS A 224 -10.56 -15.17 11.92
CA LYS A 224 -11.56 -14.24 11.39
C LYS A 224 -10.92 -12.87 11.20
N ASP A 225 -11.23 -12.21 10.08
CA ASP A 225 -10.89 -10.80 9.89
C ASP A 225 -11.54 -9.94 10.99
N PRO A 226 -10.78 -9.08 11.70
CA PRO A 226 -11.30 -8.30 12.81
C PRO A 226 -12.21 -7.14 12.39
N ILE A 227 -12.30 -6.76 11.11
CA ILE A 227 -13.21 -5.69 10.67
C ILE A 227 -14.61 -6.23 10.38
N GLU A 228 -15.59 -5.31 10.36
CA GLU A 228 -16.98 -5.65 10.04
C GLU A 228 -17.26 -5.49 8.53
N TYR A 229 -18.07 -6.41 8.01
CA TYR A 229 -18.54 -6.42 6.63
C TYR A 229 -20.06 -6.23 6.57
N VAL A 230 -20.53 -5.68 5.44
CA VAL A 230 -21.97 -5.58 5.15
C VAL A 230 -22.54 -6.96 4.79
N LYS A 231 -21.75 -7.77 4.05
CA LYS A 231 -22.09 -9.13 3.60
C LYS A 231 -20.96 -10.13 3.88
#